data_1c821f62ff1a4688d3e3bf743140dbfb
#
_entry.id   1c821f62ff1a4688d3e3bf743140dbfb
#
_cell.length_a   1.000
_cell.length_b   1.000
_cell.length_c   1.000
_cell.angle_alpha   90.00
_cell.angle_beta   90.00
_cell.angle_gamma   90.00
#
_symmetry.space_group_name_H-M   'P 1'
#
loop_
_entity.id
_entity.type
_entity.pdbx_description
1 polymer ?
#
loop_
_entity_poly.entity_id
_entity_poly.type
_entity_poly.pdbx_seq_one_letter_code
_entity_poly.pdbx_strand_id
1 'polypeptide(L)'
;MPMKRLVVILLLMLFVLPIDSVSAQVRSMRVRGVRTVRWEVTPAGDSVLHITLLPVNIYHRKRDMKEYQRMIKAVKKVYPLAVEAARRMENLDARLAELERRKDRKGYTKAIEEALKREITPMLLKMTRYEGKILMKLIDRETEHTVYNIIKEFRSGFTAGFYQMIARLFGNNLKTKYDPEGDDAMLEQIVKYYKAGLL
;
A
#
# COMPACT_ATOMS: atom_id res chain seq x y z
N MET A 1 50.56 12.66 -52.00
CA MET A 1 50.45 11.63 -50.96
C MET A 1 49.50 11.97 -49.83
N PRO A 2 48.52 12.86 -49.92
CA PRO A 2 47.56 13.10 -48.82
C PRO A 2 46.28 12.20 -48.83
N MET A 3 45.89 11.67 -50.01
CA MET A 3 44.63 10.91 -50.14
C MET A 3 44.61 9.58 -49.37
N LYS A 4 45.71 8.85 -49.29
CA LYS A 4 45.81 7.59 -48.57
C LYS A 4 45.65 7.77 -47.05
N ARG A 5 46.09 8.88 -46.46
CA ARG A 5 45.92 9.19 -45.01
C ARG A 5 44.50 9.59 -44.69
N LEU A 6 43.82 10.25 -45.63
CA LEU A 6 42.43 10.67 -45.46
C LEU A 6 41.47 9.46 -45.46
N VAL A 7 41.71 8.44 -46.30
CA VAL A 7 40.98 7.19 -46.36
C VAL A 7 41.17 6.36 -45.09
N VAL A 8 42.39 6.32 -44.55
CA VAL A 8 42.68 5.61 -43.30
C VAL A 8 41.97 6.27 -42.10
N ILE A 9 41.94 7.60 -42.06
CA ILE A 9 41.25 8.34 -41.01
C ILE A 9 39.71 8.14 -41.10
N LEU A 10 39.17 8.12 -42.33
CA LEU A 10 37.73 7.84 -42.55
C LEU A 10 37.35 6.42 -42.16
N LEU A 11 38.23 5.43 -42.44
CA LEU A 11 38.04 4.04 -42.03
C LEU A 11 38.17 3.85 -40.52
N LEU A 12 39.04 4.58 -39.83
CA LEU A 12 39.17 4.61 -38.39
C LEU A 12 37.95 5.28 -37.70
N MET A 13 37.39 6.33 -38.32
CA MET A 13 36.16 6.97 -37.83
C MET A 13 34.94 6.06 -37.96
N LEU A 14 34.90 5.17 -38.94
CA LEU A 14 33.79 4.21 -39.11
C LEU A 14 33.81 3.10 -38.05
N PHE A 15 34.97 2.86 -37.38
CA PHE A 15 35.13 1.84 -36.33
C PHE A 15 34.84 2.38 -34.93
N VAL A 16 34.62 3.69 -34.76
CA VAL A 16 34.30 4.37 -33.49
C VAL A 16 32.82 4.72 -33.38
N LEU A 17 31.97 4.18 -34.26
CA LEU A 17 30.53 4.25 -34.01
C LEU A 17 30.22 3.41 -32.76
N PRO A 18 29.68 4.00 -31.68
CA PRO A 18 29.22 3.20 -30.56
C PRO A 18 28.21 2.21 -31.10
N ILE A 19 28.48 0.94 -30.93
CA ILE A 19 27.46 -0.09 -31.07
C ILE A 19 26.48 0.22 -29.93
N ASP A 20 25.51 1.08 -30.25
CA ASP A 20 24.35 1.25 -29.38
C ASP A 20 23.81 -0.15 -29.16
N SER A 21 24.07 -0.66 -27.95
CA SER A 21 23.43 -1.88 -27.46
C SER A 21 21.95 -1.69 -27.68
N VAL A 22 21.39 -2.38 -28.67
CA VAL A 22 19.94 -2.48 -28.84
C VAL A 22 19.46 -3.15 -27.58
N SER A 23 19.26 -2.35 -26.54
CA SER A 23 18.49 -2.75 -25.38
C SER A 23 17.11 -3.02 -25.92
N ALA A 24 16.81 -4.29 -26.17
CA ALA A 24 15.48 -4.75 -26.46
C ALA A 24 14.63 -4.31 -25.27
N GLN A 25 14.02 -3.16 -25.41
CA GLN A 25 13.08 -2.60 -24.46
C GLN A 25 11.90 -3.57 -24.48
N VAL A 26 11.98 -4.58 -23.61
CA VAL A 26 10.87 -5.50 -23.36
C VAL A 26 9.74 -4.61 -22.83
N ARG A 27 8.91 -4.19 -23.77
CA ARG A 27 7.69 -3.47 -23.50
C ARG A 27 6.89 -4.40 -22.60
N SER A 28 6.92 -4.13 -21.28
CA SER A 28 6.17 -4.91 -20.31
C SER A 28 4.71 -4.79 -20.69
N MET A 29 4.21 -5.77 -21.43
CA MET A 29 2.79 -5.94 -21.66
C MET A 29 2.18 -6.17 -20.29
N ARG A 30 1.53 -5.15 -19.75
CA ARG A 30 0.80 -5.26 -18.50
C ARG A 30 -0.47 -6.07 -18.78
N VAL A 31 -0.32 -7.38 -18.83
CA VAL A 31 -1.45 -8.30 -18.97
C VAL A 31 -2.23 -8.28 -17.66
N ARG A 32 -3.51 -7.96 -17.74
CA ARG A 32 -4.38 -7.90 -16.56
C ARG A 32 -4.40 -9.27 -15.88
N GLY A 33 -4.07 -9.33 -14.59
CA GLY A 33 -4.04 -10.58 -13.81
C GLY A 33 -2.68 -11.27 -13.70
N VAL A 34 -1.66 -10.83 -14.45
CA VAL A 34 -0.29 -11.36 -14.32
C VAL A 34 0.44 -10.59 -13.24
N ARG A 35 0.93 -11.29 -12.22
CA ARG A 35 1.70 -10.71 -11.12
C ARG A 35 3.17 -10.50 -11.50
N THR A 36 3.78 -11.53 -12.04
CA THR A 36 5.18 -11.48 -12.47
C THR A 36 5.39 -12.35 -13.70
N VAL A 37 6.30 -11.90 -14.55
CA VAL A 37 6.81 -12.66 -15.69
C VAL A 37 8.32 -12.72 -15.52
N ARG A 38 8.89 -13.92 -15.49
CA ARG A 38 10.33 -14.14 -15.35
C ARG A 38 10.79 -15.21 -16.33
N TRP A 39 11.88 -14.93 -17.01
CA TRP A 39 12.60 -15.96 -17.76
C TRP A 39 13.57 -16.66 -16.81
N GLU A 40 13.57 -17.96 -16.83
CA GLU A 40 14.48 -18.82 -16.07
C GLU A 40 15.16 -19.79 -17.03
N VAL A 41 16.48 -19.91 -16.94
CA VAL A 41 17.23 -20.87 -17.71
C VAL A 41 17.35 -22.13 -16.88
N THR A 42 16.86 -23.24 -17.42
CA THR A 42 16.94 -24.55 -16.76
C THR A 42 18.39 -25.06 -16.78
N PRO A 43 18.76 -25.98 -15.91
CA PRO A 43 20.09 -26.62 -15.93
C PRO A 43 20.43 -27.30 -17.26
N ALA A 44 19.41 -27.63 -18.06
CA ALA A 44 19.55 -28.18 -19.41
C ALA A 44 19.81 -27.12 -20.49
N GLY A 45 19.85 -25.82 -20.15
CA GLY A 45 20.07 -24.71 -21.07
C GLY A 45 18.83 -24.17 -21.75
N ASP A 46 17.65 -24.70 -21.46
CA ASP A 46 16.39 -24.22 -22.03
C ASP A 46 15.88 -22.97 -21.29
N SER A 47 15.27 -22.04 -22.03
CA SER A 47 14.64 -20.84 -21.46
C SER A 47 13.16 -21.08 -21.22
N VAL A 48 12.72 -21.03 -19.96
CA VAL A 48 11.31 -21.22 -19.55
C VAL A 48 10.74 -19.91 -19.06
N LEU A 49 9.55 -19.58 -19.54
CA LEU A 49 8.81 -18.40 -19.11
C LEU A 49 7.93 -18.73 -17.90
N HIS A 50 8.32 -18.23 -16.72
CA HIS A 50 7.50 -18.29 -15.52
C HIS A 50 6.49 -17.17 -15.46
N ILE A 51 5.20 -17.50 -15.48
CA ILE A 51 4.11 -16.55 -15.34
C ILE A 51 3.39 -16.83 -14.03
N THR A 52 3.47 -15.90 -13.09
CA THR A 52 2.70 -15.98 -11.84
C THR A 52 1.38 -15.20 -12.02
N LEU A 53 0.27 -15.93 -11.96
CA LEU A 53 -1.05 -15.34 -11.99
C LEU A 53 -1.53 -15.02 -10.58
N LEU A 54 -2.35 -13.96 -10.45
CA LEU A 54 -3.07 -13.71 -9.21
C LEU A 54 -4.20 -14.74 -9.07
N PRO A 55 -4.41 -15.27 -7.86
CA PRO A 55 -5.48 -16.22 -7.62
C PRO A 55 -6.84 -15.58 -7.91
N VAL A 56 -7.73 -16.32 -8.56
CA VAL A 56 -9.10 -15.88 -8.86
C VAL A 56 -10.07 -16.55 -7.92
N ASN A 57 -10.86 -15.76 -7.20
CA ASN A 57 -11.89 -16.30 -6.32
C ASN A 57 -13.10 -16.77 -7.12
N ILE A 58 -13.51 -18.02 -6.89
CA ILE A 58 -14.73 -18.61 -7.43
C ILE A 58 -15.77 -18.62 -6.32
N TYR A 59 -16.89 -17.92 -6.54
CA TYR A 59 -18.00 -17.85 -5.59
C TYR A 59 -19.17 -18.70 -6.10
N HIS A 60 -19.59 -19.68 -5.30
CA HIS A 60 -20.75 -20.51 -5.64
C HIS A 60 -22.09 -19.85 -5.27
N ARG A 61 -22.08 -18.94 -4.29
CA ARG A 61 -23.29 -18.27 -3.79
C ARG A 61 -23.33 -16.80 -4.18
N LYS A 62 -24.49 -16.34 -4.66
CA LYS A 62 -24.72 -14.91 -4.98
C LYS A 62 -24.48 -13.98 -3.76
N ARG A 63 -24.69 -14.47 -2.55
CA ARG A 63 -24.44 -13.72 -1.32
C ARG A 63 -22.97 -13.40 -1.15
N ASP A 64 -22.11 -14.39 -1.33
CA ASP A 64 -20.67 -14.26 -1.15
C ASP A 64 -20.09 -13.30 -2.21
N MET A 65 -20.60 -13.36 -3.44
CA MET A 65 -20.25 -12.40 -4.48
C MET A 65 -20.66 -10.96 -4.12
N LYS A 66 -21.86 -10.76 -3.54
CA LYS A 66 -22.29 -9.43 -3.10
C LYS A 66 -21.43 -8.90 -1.95
N GLU A 67 -21.05 -9.76 -1.01
CA GLU A 67 -20.17 -9.42 0.09
C GLU A 67 -18.78 -9.03 -0.42
N TYR A 68 -18.21 -9.80 -1.34
CA TYR A 68 -16.95 -9.48 -2.01
C TYR A 68 -16.99 -8.13 -2.72
N GLN A 69 -18.04 -7.87 -3.51
CA GLN A 69 -18.20 -6.58 -4.20
C GLN A 69 -18.35 -5.41 -3.21
N ARG A 70 -19.07 -5.64 -2.10
CA ARG A 70 -19.18 -4.64 -1.04
C ARG A 70 -17.83 -4.35 -0.39
N MET A 71 -17.01 -5.40 -0.17
CA MET A 71 -15.67 -5.27 0.39
C MET A 71 -14.74 -4.52 -0.55
N ILE A 72 -14.77 -4.81 -1.86
CA ILE A 72 -14.01 -4.04 -2.87
C ILE A 72 -14.34 -2.55 -2.79
N LYS A 73 -15.64 -2.19 -2.75
CA LYS A 73 -16.06 -0.78 -2.66
C LYS A 73 -15.55 -0.13 -1.37
N ALA A 74 -15.61 -0.85 -0.25
CA ALA A 74 -15.09 -0.37 1.02
C ALA A 74 -13.58 -0.17 0.96
N VAL A 75 -12.81 -1.16 0.48
CA VAL A 75 -11.35 -1.07 0.35
C VAL A 75 -10.94 0.11 -0.53
N LYS A 76 -11.54 0.29 -1.71
CA LYS A 76 -11.26 1.44 -2.58
C LYS A 76 -11.43 2.78 -1.88
N LYS A 77 -12.41 2.88 -0.98
CA LYS A 77 -12.69 4.11 -0.23
C LYS A 77 -11.75 4.32 0.96
N VAL A 78 -11.47 3.25 1.73
CA VAL A 78 -10.79 3.41 3.03
C VAL A 78 -9.30 3.05 3.00
N TYR A 79 -8.82 2.30 2.00
CA TYR A 79 -7.42 1.91 1.91
C TYR A 79 -6.46 3.10 1.84
N PRO A 80 -6.72 4.17 1.03
CA PRO A 80 -5.86 5.35 1.02
C PRO A 80 -5.74 6.01 2.41
N LEU A 81 -6.80 5.97 3.20
CA LEU A 81 -6.80 6.52 4.57
C LEU A 81 -5.97 5.66 5.53
N ALA A 82 -5.97 4.34 5.37
CA ALA A 82 -5.14 3.44 6.16
C ALA A 82 -3.64 3.67 5.88
N VAL A 83 -3.27 3.80 4.60
CA VAL A 83 -1.89 4.10 4.18
C VAL A 83 -1.44 5.46 4.71
N GLU A 84 -2.30 6.48 4.63
CA GLU A 84 -1.99 7.81 5.17
C GLU A 84 -1.85 7.78 6.69
N ALA A 85 -2.67 7.00 7.40
CA ALA A 85 -2.53 6.80 8.84
C ALA A 85 -1.19 6.17 9.19
N ALA A 86 -0.76 5.13 8.46
CA ALA A 86 0.54 4.48 8.67
C ALA A 86 1.69 5.47 8.45
N ARG A 87 1.67 6.21 7.34
CA ARG A 87 2.69 7.23 7.05
C ARG A 87 2.78 8.31 8.14
N ARG A 88 1.64 8.73 8.70
CA ARG A 88 1.61 9.73 9.79
C ARG A 88 2.15 9.17 11.09
N MET A 89 1.88 7.90 11.39
CA MET A 89 2.46 7.23 12.57
C MET A 89 3.97 7.15 12.47
N GLU A 90 4.51 6.69 11.35
CA GLU A 90 5.94 6.62 11.10
C GLU A 90 6.63 7.99 11.24
N ASN A 91 6.06 9.04 10.65
CA ASN A 91 6.55 10.40 10.77
C ASN A 91 6.48 10.93 12.22
N LEU A 92 5.44 10.56 12.96
CA LEU A 92 5.30 10.94 14.36
C LEU A 92 6.40 10.30 15.21
N ASP A 93 6.63 8.99 15.05
CA ASP A 93 7.66 8.26 15.78
C ASP A 93 9.06 8.82 15.50
N ALA A 94 9.37 9.09 14.22
CA ALA A 94 10.63 9.72 13.82
C ALA A 94 10.82 11.09 14.50
N ARG A 95 9.79 11.93 14.50
CA ARG A 95 9.83 13.24 15.13
C ARG A 95 9.92 13.18 16.65
N LEU A 96 9.22 12.24 17.28
CA LEU A 96 9.31 12.04 18.73
C LEU A 96 10.68 11.53 19.16
N ALA A 97 11.37 10.77 18.31
CA ALA A 97 12.75 10.33 18.57
C ALA A 97 13.75 11.49 18.56
N GLU A 98 13.53 12.50 17.71
CA GLU A 98 14.38 13.71 17.63
C GLU A 98 14.19 14.67 18.83
N LEU A 99 13.05 14.60 19.53
CA LEU A 99 12.73 15.51 20.62
C LEU A 99 13.30 14.98 21.96
N GLU A 100 14.28 15.65 22.50
CA GLU A 100 14.92 15.27 23.77
C GLU A 100 14.05 15.60 25.01
N ARG A 101 13.39 16.77 24.99
CA ARG A 101 12.67 17.28 26.17
C ARG A 101 11.25 16.73 26.23
N ARG A 102 10.85 16.19 27.38
CA ARG A 102 9.49 15.66 27.63
C ARG A 102 8.39 16.70 27.37
N LYS A 103 8.64 17.97 27.63
CA LYS A 103 7.69 19.08 27.42
C LYS A 103 7.42 19.28 25.94
N ASP A 104 8.47 19.24 25.11
CA ASP A 104 8.39 19.44 23.66
C ASP A 104 7.65 18.26 23.00
N ARG A 105 7.94 17.03 23.41
CA ARG A 105 7.20 15.84 23.02
C ARG A 105 5.70 15.96 23.31
N LYS A 106 5.33 16.39 24.53
CA LYS A 106 3.92 16.55 24.93
C LYS A 106 3.22 17.64 24.10
N GLY A 107 3.89 18.77 23.86
CA GLY A 107 3.37 19.87 23.03
C GLY A 107 3.14 19.43 21.59
N TYR A 108 4.12 18.73 20.99
CA TYR A 108 4.05 18.22 19.65
C TYR A 108 2.93 17.18 19.49
N THR A 109 2.84 16.20 20.39
CA THR A 109 1.79 15.19 20.38
C THR A 109 0.40 15.83 20.44
N LYS A 110 0.19 16.82 21.31
CA LYS A 110 -1.08 17.54 21.43
C LYS A 110 -1.46 18.28 20.14
N ALA A 111 -0.51 18.94 19.49
CA ALA A 111 -0.73 19.63 18.22
C ALA A 111 -1.15 18.65 17.10
N ILE A 112 -0.49 17.48 17.03
CA ILE A 112 -0.84 16.41 16.09
C ILE A 112 -2.24 15.85 16.38
N GLU A 113 -2.57 15.60 17.65
CA GLU A 113 -3.91 15.12 18.06
C GLU A 113 -5.01 16.07 17.59
N GLU A 114 -4.83 17.37 17.79
CA GLU A 114 -5.81 18.39 17.37
C GLU A 114 -5.95 18.48 15.85
N ALA A 115 -4.84 18.38 15.11
CA ALA A 115 -4.83 18.36 13.65
C ALA A 115 -5.55 17.11 13.11
N LEU A 116 -5.19 15.93 13.61
CA LEU A 116 -5.82 14.65 13.24
C LEU A 116 -7.32 14.68 13.52
N LYS A 117 -7.73 15.18 14.69
CA LYS A 117 -9.15 15.27 15.03
C LYS A 117 -9.92 16.15 14.05
N ARG A 118 -9.38 17.30 13.67
CA ARG A 118 -10.04 18.21 12.71
C ARG A 118 -10.17 17.59 11.32
N GLU A 119 -9.15 16.87 10.87
CA GLU A 119 -9.13 16.27 9.54
C GLU A 119 -9.94 14.96 9.47
N ILE A 120 -9.79 14.09 10.46
CA ILE A 120 -10.35 12.73 10.43
C ILE A 120 -11.84 12.72 10.80
N THR A 121 -12.27 13.58 11.76
CA THR A 121 -13.67 13.56 12.21
C THR A 121 -14.69 13.69 11.08
N PRO A 122 -14.60 14.65 10.14
CA PRO A 122 -15.57 14.77 9.06
C PRO A 122 -15.55 13.58 8.09
N MET A 123 -14.42 12.95 7.91
CA MET A 123 -14.31 11.73 7.09
C MET A 123 -14.97 10.53 7.77
N LEU A 124 -14.70 10.34 9.06
CA LEU A 124 -15.28 9.25 9.83
C LEU A 124 -16.80 9.35 9.94
N LEU A 125 -17.35 10.56 10.06
CA LEU A 125 -18.80 10.76 10.13
C LEU A 125 -19.53 10.35 8.84
N LYS A 126 -18.86 10.34 7.70
CA LYS A 126 -19.38 9.93 6.39
C LYS A 126 -19.20 8.42 6.11
N MET A 127 -18.61 7.67 7.04
CA MET A 127 -18.39 6.24 6.88
C MET A 127 -19.54 5.41 7.46
N THR A 128 -19.83 4.30 6.80
CA THR A 128 -20.68 3.26 7.36
C THR A 128 -19.92 2.46 8.41
N ARG A 129 -20.64 1.76 9.31
CA ARG A 129 -20.02 0.84 10.27
C ARG A 129 -19.18 -0.26 9.62
N TYR A 130 -19.58 -0.71 8.43
CA TYR A 130 -18.85 -1.71 7.68
C TYR A 130 -17.51 -1.15 7.16
N GLU A 131 -17.54 0.05 6.55
CA GLU A 131 -16.32 0.73 6.10
C GLU A 131 -15.37 1.01 7.28
N GLY A 132 -15.91 1.42 8.44
CA GLY A 132 -15.13 1.60 9.65
C GLY A 132 -14.42 0.33 10.11
N LYS A 133 -15.12 -0.82 10.12
CA LYS A 133 -14.50 -2.11 10.45
C LYS A 133 -13.37 -2.49 9.50
N ILE A 134 -13.57 -2.28 8.19
CA ILE A 134 -12.52 -2.52 7.18
C ILE A 134 -11.34 -1.57 7.40
N LEU A 135 -11.60 -0.29 7.66
CA LEU A 135 -10.55 0.69 7.96
C LEU A 135 -9.68 0.28 9.16
N MET A 136 -10.29 -0.19 10.26
CA MET A 136 -9.53 -0.66 11.42
C MET A 136 -8.58 -1.80 11.08
N LYS A 137 -9.08 -2.80 10.35
CA LYS A 137 -8.28 -3.94 9.93
C LYS A 137 -7.13 -3.52 9.02
N LEU A 138 -7.38 -2.56 8.13
CA LEU A 138 -6.36 -2.04 7.23
C LEU A 138 -5.34 -1.15 7.95
N ILE A 139 -5.72 -0.40 8.97
CA ILE A 139 -4.78 0.34 9.82
C ILE A 139 -3.87 -0.64 10.56
N ASP A 140 -4.42 -1.68 11.19
CA ASP A 140 -3.63 -2.70 11.89
C ASP A 140 -2.65 -3.41 10.92
N ARG A 141 -3.10 -3.69 9.70
CA ARG A 141 -2.28 -4.26 8.62
C ARG A 141 -1.11 -3.37 8.21
N GLU A 142 -1.32 -2.07 8.08
CA GLU A 142 -0.30 -1.13 7.56
C GLU A 142 0.60 -0.57 8.67
N THR A 143 0.13 -0.57 9.94
CA THR A 143 0.88 -0.01 11.08
C THR A 143 1.44 -1.05 12.03
N GLU A 144 0.98 -2.32 11.92
CA GLU A 144 1.22 -3.38 12.90
C GLU A 144 0.72 -3.04 14.33
N HIS A 145 -0.14 -2.02 14.44
CA HIS A 145 -0.72 -1.53 15.68
C HIS A 145 -2.24 -1.47 15.61
N THR A 146 -2.91 -2.08 16.57
CA THR A 146 -4.37 -1.97 16.64
C THR A 146 -4.78 -0.52 16.87
N VAL A 147 -5.95 -0.13 16.31
CA VAL A 147 -6.51 1.21 16.52
C VAL A 147 -6.67 1.54 18.00
N TYR A 148 -6.90 0.53 18.86
CA TYR A 148 -6.91 0.70 20.30
C TYR A 148 -5.58 1.21 20.86
N ASN A 149 -4.45 0.63 20.43
CA ASN A 149 -3.13 1.05 20.88
C ASN A 149 -2.82 2.47 20.43
N ILE A 150 -3.12 2.78 19.17
CA ILE A 150 -2.97 4.13 18.60
C ILE A 150 -3.77 5.16 19.43
N ILE A 151 -5.05 4.90 19.68
CA ILE A 151 -5.90 5.81 20.48
C ILE A 151 -5.40 5.93 21.91
N LYS A 152 -4.85 4.85 22.48
CA LYS A 152 -4.30 4.86 23.84
C LYS A 152 -3.08 5.77 23.97
N GLU A 153 -2.23 5.82 22.98
CA GLU A 153 -1.06 6.73 22.95
C GLU A 153 -1.49 8.20 22.91
N PHE A 154 -2.57 8.50 22.18
CA PHE A 154 -3.15 9.85 22.04
C PHE A 154 -4.24 10.17 23.09
N ARG A 155 -4.23 9.49 24.22
CA ARG A 155 -5.35 9.57 25.21
C ARG A 155 -5.60 10.95 25.79
N SER A 156 -4.62 11.84 25.80
CA SER A 156 -4.71 13.16 26.45
C SER A 156 -5.47 14.20 25.63
N GLY A 157 -5.65 14.01 24.32
CA GLY A 157 -6.21 15.02 23.40
C GLY A 157 -7.65 14.78 22.93
N PHE A 158 -8.18 13.58 23.06
CA PHE A 158 -9.49 13.27 22.53
C PHE A 158 -10.64 13.57 23.53
N THR A 159 -11.68 14.24 23.02
CA THR A 159 -12.90 14.53 23.78
C THR A 159 -13.81 13.29 23.88
N ALA A 160 -14.70 13.28 24.90
CA ALA A 160 -15.72 12.24 25.05
C ALA A 160 -16.55 12.03 23.76
N GLY A 161 -16.89 13.10 23.04
CA GLY A 161 -17.60 13.03 21.76
C GLY A 161 -16.83 12.29 20.67
N PHE A 162 -15.49 12.46 20.61
CA PHE A 162 -14.64 11.70 19.68
C PHE A 162 -14.67 10.20 20.01
N TYR A 163 -14.53 9.83 21.30
CA TYR A 163 -14.64 8.44 21.74
C TYR A 163 -16.00 7.82 21.44
N GLN A 164 -17.09 8.57 21.62
CA GLN A 164 -18.43 8.10 21.26
C GLN A 164 -18.58 7.88 19.75
N MET A 165 -18.01 8.75 18.93
CA MET A 165 -17.99 8.59 17.47
C MET A 165 -17.21 7.34 17.06
N ILE A 166 -16.03 7.14 17.61
CA ILE A 166 -15.22 5.94 17.41
C ILE A 166 -15.99 4.68 17.82
N ALA A 167 -16.59 4.67 19.02
CA ALA A 167 -17.38 3.54 19.49
C ALA A 167 -18.59 3.24 18.59
N ARG A 168 -19.24 4.26 18.04
CA ARG A 168 -20.37 4.10 17.12
C ARG A 168 -19.95 3.51 15.76
N LEU A 169 -18.81 3.91 15.22
CA LEU A 169 -18.30 3.44 13.91
C LEU A 169 -17.68 2.06 14.01
N PHE A 170 -16.89 1.84 15.05
CA PHE A 170 -16.08 0.65 15.17
C PHE A 170 -16.70 -0.41 16.12
N GLY A 171 -17.72 -0.01 16.88
CA GLY A 171 -18.30 -0.85 17.93
C GLY A 171 -17.32 -1.02 19.10
N ASN A 172 -17.56 -2.03 19.93
CA ASN A 172 -16.72 -2.29 21.11
C ASN A 172 -15.41 -3.03 20.80
N ASN A 173 -15.12 -3.28 19.52
CA ASN A 173 -14.05 -4.21 19.12
C ASN A 173 -12.83 -3.49 18.52
N LEU A 174 -12.34 -2.44 19.19
CA LEU A 174 -11.15 -1.69 18.78
C LEU A 174 -9.82 -2.49 18.86
N LYS A 175 -9.88 -3.67 19.49
CA LYS A 175 -8.72 -4.58 19.66
C LYS A 175 -8.65 -5.68 18.62
N THR A 176 -9.51 -5.64 17.60
CA THR A 176 -9.49 -6.65 16.53
C THR A 176 -8.17 -6.56 15.81
N LYS A 177 -7.45 -7.68 15.77
CA LYS A 177 -6.24 -7.85 14.98
C LYS A 177 -6.58 -8.25 13.56
N TYR A 178 -5.70 -7.88 12.64
CA TYR A 178 -5.75 -8.32 11.27
C TYR A 178 -5.20 -9.74 11.14
N ASP A 179 -5.96 -10.62 10.49
CA ASP A 179 -5.58 -12.02 10.26
C ASP A 179 -5.61 -12.35 8.76
N PRO A 180 -4.48 -12.18 8.06
CA PRO A 180 -4.42 -12.35 6.60
C PRO A 180 -4.60 -13.80 6.13
N GLU A 181 -4.37 -14.79 6.99
CA GLU A 181 -4.49 -16.22 6.66
C GLU A 181 -5.84 -16.81 7.10
N GLY A 182 -6.51 -16.18 8.05
CA GLY A 182 -7.80 -16.61 8.59
C GLY A 182 -8.95 -15.72 8.15
N ASP A 183 -9.57 -15.03 9.11
CA ASP A 183 -10.81 -14.27 8.93
C ASP A 183 -10.70 -13.14 7.89
N ASP A 184 -9.50 -12.62 7.63
CA ASP A 184 -9.27 -11.50 6.71
C ASP A 184 -8.62 -11.91 5.39
N ALA A 185 -8.55 -13.22 5.08
CA ALA A 185 -7.94 -13.70 3.85
C ALA A 185 -8.56 -13.09 2.57
N MET A 186 -9.89 -12.93 2.57
CA MET A 186 -10.59 -12.25 1.46
C MET A 186 -10.22 -10.76 1.37
N LEU A 187 -10.10 -10.08 2.50
CA LEU A 187 -9.69 -8.68 2.56
C LEU A 187 -8.25 -8.52 2.07
N GLU A 188 -7.33 -9.39 2.51
CA GLU A 188 -5.93 -9.38 2.06
C GLU A 188 -5.82 -9.56 0.55
N GLN A 189 -6.59 -10.46 -0.02
CA GLN A 189 -6.61 -10.67 -1.47
C GLN A 189 -7.10 -9.43 -2.22
N ILE A 190 -8.16 -8.77 -1.74
CA ILE A 190 -8.67 -7.53 -2.34
C ILE A 190 -7.61 -6.43 -2.25
N VAL A 191 -6.89 -6.31 -1.13
CA VAL A 191 -5.79 -5.35 -0.98
C VAL A 191 -4.66 -5.63 -1.96
N LYS A 192 -4.27 -6.89 -2.15
CA LYS A 192 -3.28 -7.29 -3.16
C LYS A 192 -3.71 -6.89 -4.58
N TYR A 193 -4.97 -7.07 -4.92
CA TYR A 193 -5.52 -6.65 -6.22
C TYR A 193 -5.56 -5.13 -6.37
N TYR A 194 -5.92 -4.43 -5.30
CA TYR A 194 -5.92 -2.96 -5.29
C TYR A 194 -4.50 -2.41 -5.51
N LYS A 195 -3.50 -2.92 -4.77
CA LYS A 195 -2.09 -2.54 -4.95
C LYS A 195 -1.55 -2.86 -6.34
N ALA A 196 -2.06 -3.92 -6.95
CA ALA A 196 -1.69 -4.31 -8.32
C ALA A 196 -2.43 -3.50 -9.42
N GLY A 197 -3.36 -2.60 -9.05
CA GLY A 197 -4.16 -1.82 -10.00
C GLY A 197 -5.17 -2.64 -10.79
N LEU A 198 -5.64 -3.74 -10.23
CA LEU A 198 -6.57 -4.68 -10.88
C LEU A 198 -8.05 -4.48 -10.49
N LEU A 199 -8.33 -3.56 -9.58
CA LEU A 199 -9.67 -3.23 -9.10
C LEU A 199 -10.18 -1.91 -9.64
#